data_b92045bd1e12f6054af721ec8f93e1d1
#
_entry.id   b92045bd1e12f6054af721ec8f93e1d1
#
_cell.length_a   1.000
_cell.length_b   1.000
_cell.length_c   1.000
_cell.angle_alpha   90.00
_cell.angle_beta   90.00
_cell.angle_gamma   90.00
#
_symmetry.space_group_name_H-M   'P 1'
#
loop_
_entity.id
_entity.type
_entity.pdbx_description
1 polymer ?
#
loop_
_entity_poly.entity_id
_entity_poly.type
_entity_poly.pdbx_seq_one_letter_code
_entity_poly.pdbx_strand_id
1 'polypeptide(L)'
;HTIDEIDLAANYVDVLQIPAFLCRQTDLLLAAGKSGKAVNIKKGQFLAPEDMKHAAEKVVSTGNERVLLTERGTTFGYHNLIVDMRSLVIMRELGYPVVMDATHSVQLPSKGGLSGGQPKFIKPLAKASVAIGVDALFFEVHPNPKEALSDAESQLPLNELKALLTDLKQIDLITKKVGN
;
A
#
# COMPACT_ATOMS: atom_id res chain seq x y z
N HIS A 1 9.75 11.33 -3.59
CA HIS A 1 10.16 11.74 -2.23
C HIS A 1 10.21 13.25 -2.08
N THR A 2 10.48 14.00 -3.14
CA THR A 2 10.60 15.46 -3.15
C THR A 2 9.60 16.09 -4.11
N ILE A 3 9.37 17.39 -3.98
CA ILE A 3 8.44 18.14 -4.86
C ILE A 3 8.97 18.14 -6.30
N ASP A 4 10.27 18.32 -6.48
CA ASP A 4 10.89 18.36 -7.81
C ASP A 4 10.75 17.04 -8.57
N GLU A 5 10.78 15.91 -7.85
CA GLU A 5 10.54 14.58 -8.42
C GLU A 5 9.11 14.38 -8.91
N ILE A 6 8.13 15.06 -8.30
CA ILE A 6 6.72 14.93 -8.71
C ILE A 6 6.52 15.45 -10.13
N ASP A 7 7.04 16.62 -10.45
CA ASP A 7 6.89 17.24 -11.76
C ASP A 7 7.53 16.37 -12.85
N LEU A 8 8.69 15.79 -12.55
CA LEU A 8 9.35 14.88 -13.46
C LEU A 8 8.56 13.57 -13.61
N ALA A 9 8.22 12.91 -12.50
CA ALA A 9 7.52 11.62 -12.51
C ALA A 9 6.15 11.71 -13.17
N ALA A 10 5.42 12.81 -12.98
CA ALA A 10 4.10 13.00 -13.57
C ALA A 10 4.07 12.95 -15.09
N ASN A 11 5.20 13.17 -15.77
CA ASN A 11 5.29 13.03 -17.23
C ASN A 11 5.34 11.57 -17.70
N TYR A 12 5.68 10.62 -16.81
CA TYR A 12 5.96 9.24 -17.20
C TYR A 12 5.04 8.21 -16.54
N VAL A 13 4.37 8.56 -15.44
CA VAL A 13 3.51 7.63 -14.69
C VAL A 13 2.04 8.06 -14.70
N ASP A 14 1.14 7.09 -14.55
CA ASP A 14 -0.30 7.34 -14.43
C ASP A 14 -0.72 7.54 -12.97
N VAL A 15 0.02 6.94 -12.04
CA VAL A 15 -0.22 7.02 -10.60
C VAL A 15 1.05 7.43 -9.88
N LEU A 16 0.99 8.49 -9.10
CA LEU A 16 2.05 8.89 -8.17
C LEU A 16 1.84 8.18 -6.84
N GLN A 17 2.92 7.64 -6.26
CA GLN A 17 2.85 7.03 -4.94
C GLN A 17 3.57 7.89 -3.90
N ILE A 18 2.88 8.22 -2.82
CA ILE A 18 3.46 8.87 -1.64
C ILE A 18 3.91 7.80 -0.65
N PRO A 19 5.20 7.74 -0.29
CA PRO A 19 5.72 6.78 0.68
C PRO A 19 5.08 6.92 2.06
N ALA A 20 5.01 5.82 2.80
CA ALA A 20 4.36 5.77 4.11
C ALA A 20 4.95 6.77 5.12
N PHE A 21 6.27 6.94 5.14
CA PHE A 21 6.91 7.91 6.04
C PHE A 21 6.61 9.37 5.71
N LEU A 22 6.23 9.65 4.47
CA LEU A 22 5.94 11.00 3.97
C LEU A 22 4.43 11.27 3.84
N CYS A 23 3.58 10.37 4.29
CA CYS A 23 2.12 10.47 4.13
C CYS A 23 1.49 11.70 4.81
N ARG A 24 2.19 12.36 5.72
CA ARG A 24 1.77 13.59 6.39
C ARG A 24 2.41 14.88 5.82
N GLN A 25 3.35 14.77 4.88
CA GLN A 25 4.01 15.92 4.27
C GLN A 25 3.03 16.73 3.42
N THR A 26 2.60 17.86 3.96
CA THR A 26 1.54 18.68 3.34
C THR A 26 1.94 19.21 1.98
N ASP A 27 3.12 19.76 1.86
CA ASP A 27 3.66 20.32 0.62
C ASP A 27 3.80 19.27 -0.49
N LEU A 28 4.28 18.06 -0.15
CA LEU A 28 4.39 16.93 -1.05
C LEU A 28 3.02 16.45 -1.55
N LEU A 29 2.03 16.32 -0.64
CA LEU A 29 0.67 15.92 -0.98
C LEU A 29 -0.03 16.96 -1.88
N LEU A 30 0.14 18.24 -1.58
CA LEU A 30 -0.39 19.31 -2.42
C LEU A 30 0.25 19.34 -3.80
N ALA A 31 1.56 19.14 -3.90
CA ALA A 31 2.26 19.08 -5.18
C ALA A 31 1.78 17.86 -6.00
N ALA A 32 1.68 16.67 -5.38
CA ALA A 32 1.14 15.50 -6.03
C ALA A 32 -0.29 15.72 -6.53
N GLY A 33 -1.14 16.35 -5.72
CA GLY A 33 -2.51 16.70 -6.12
C GLY A 33 -2.56 17.61 -7.34
N LYS A 34 -1.77 18.68 -7.33
CA LYS A 34 -1.68 19.66 -8.43
C LYS A 34 -1.18 19.07 -9.74
N SER A 35 -0.43 17.96 -9.71
CA SER A 35 0.03 17.26 -10.93
C SER A 35 -1.13 16.72 -11.79
N GLY A 36 -2.32 16.59 -11.19
CA GLY A 36 -3.50 16.03 -11.85
C GLY A 36 -3.41 14.50 -12.09
N LYS A 37 -2.39 13.82 -11.62
CA LYS A 37 -2.29 12.34 -11.67
C LYS A 37 -3.07 11.69 -10.52
N ALA A 38 -3.44 10.41 -10.65
CA ALA A 38 -3.93 9.67 -9.51
C ALA A 38 -2.84 9.59 -8.42
N VAL A 39 -3.22 9.72 -7.15
CA VAL A 39 -2.29 9.72 -6.03
C VAL A 39 -2.58 8.56 -5.10
N ASN A 40 -1.66 7.62 -5.00
CA ASN A 40 -1.71 6.53 -4.04
C ASN A 40 -0.94 6.92 -2.77
N ILE A 41 -1.61 7.05 -1.64
CA ILE A 41 -1.00 7.44 -0.37
C ILE A 41 -0.83 6.19 0.50
N LYS A 42 0.41 5.78 0.75
CA LYS A 42 0.69 4.70 1.70
C LYS A 42 0.51 5.18 3.13
N LYS A 43 -0.31 4.45 3.90
CA LYS A 43 -0.53 4.75 5.32
C LYS A 43 0.77 4.61 6.12
N GLY A 44 1.14 5.62 6.88
CA GLY A 44 2.25 5.51 7.83
C GLY A 44 1.99 4.44 8.89
N GLN A 45 3.04 3.72 9.29
CA GLN A 45 2.93 2.69 10.34
C GLN A 45 2.50 3.24 11.70
N PHE A 46 2.59 4.54 11.86
CA PHE A 46 2.27 5.31 13.08
C PHE A 46 0.86 5.95 13.05
N LEU A 47 0.11 5.80 11.95
CA LEU A 47 -1.20 6.42 11.79
C LEU A 47 -2.33 5.43 12.07
N ALA A 48 -3.40 5.93 12.69
CA ALA A 48 -4.68 5.27 12.66
C ALA A 48 -5.29 5.33 11.24
N PRO A 49 -6.06 4.32 10.81
CA PRO A 49 -6.66 4.31 9.47
C PRO A 49 -7.60 5.50 9.22
N GLU A 50 -8.31 5.98 10.24
CA GLU A 50 -9.19 7.14 10.18
C GLU A 50 -8.43 8.43 9.83
N ASP A 51 -7.19 8.56 10.29
CA ASP A 51 -6.35 9.75 10.07
C ASP A 51 -5.90 9.89 8.60
N MET A 52 -6.02 8.83 7.81
CA MET A 52 -5.74 8.89 6.36
C MET A 52 -6.66 9.85 5.63
N LYS A 53 -7.83 10.17 6.20
CA LYS A 53 -8.71 11.22 5.71
C LYS A 53 -7.96 12.52 5.50
N HIS A 54 -7.18 12.95 6.49
CA HIS A 54 -6.47 14.24 6.43
C HIS A 54 -5.40 14.26 5.33
N ALA A 55 -4.76 13.14 5.03
CA ALA A 55 -3.81 13.05 3.92
C ALA A 55 -4.54 13.14 2.57
N ALA A 56 -5.66 12.42 2.42
CA ALA A 56 -6.49 12.46 1.23
C ALA A 56 -7.07 13.85 0.97
N GLU A 57 -7.61 14.51 1.99
CA GLU A 57 -8.20 15.86 1.91
C GLU A 57 -7.20 16.91 1.40
N LYS A 58 -5.91 16.78 1.72
CA LYS A 58 -4.87 17.66 1.17
C LYS A 58 -4.74 17.53 -0.35
N VAL A 59 -4.81 16.30 -0.88
CA VAL A 59 -4.80 16.07 -2.33
C VAL A 59 -6.10 16.60 -2.93
N VAL A 60 -7.25 16.28 -2.35
CA VAL A 60 -8.58 16.73 -2.83
C VAL A 60 -8.70 18.25 -2.81
N SER A 61 -8.10 18.95 -1.84
CA SER A 61 -8.12 20.41 -1.78
C SER A 61 -7.49 21.10 -2.98
N THR A 62 -6.71 20.39 -3.79
CA THR A 62 -6.17 20.89 -5.07
C THR A 62 -7.13 20.73 -6.26
N GLY A 63 -8.32 20.17 -6.05
CA GLY A 63 -9.28 19.80 -7.10
C GLY A 63 -9.05 18.41 -7.70
N ASN A 64 -8.13 17.63 -7.14
CA ASN A 64 -7.83 16.28 -7.62
C ASN A 64 -8.47 15.21 -6.72
N GLU A 65 -9.56 14.60 -7.18
CA GLU A 65 -10.31 13.57 -6.45
C GLU A 65 -9.76 12.14 -6.66
N ARG A 66 -8.74 11.96 -7.49
CA ARG A 66 -8.17 10.64 -7.83
C ARG A 66 -7.18 10.19 -6.77
N VAL A 67 -7.68 9.77 -5.62
CA VAL A 67 -6.89 9.32 -4.47
C VAL A 67 -7.14 7.84 -4.21
N LEU A 68 -6.08 7.09 -3.90
CA LEU A 68 -6.11 5.73 -3.37
C LEU A 68 -5.39 5.71 -2.02
N LEU A 69 -5.88 4.89 -1.10
CA LEU A 69 -5.26 4.70 0.22
C LEU A 69 -4.68 3.30 0.34
N THR A 70 -3.42 3.18 0.74
CA THR A 70 -2.75 1.88 0.86
C THR A 70 -2.45 1.53 2.31
N GLU A 71 -2.99 0.40 2.78
CA GLU A 71 -2.56 -0.26 4.02
C GLU A 71 -1.24 -1.00 3.79
N ARG A 72 -0.29 -0.86 4.73
CA ARG A 72 1.02 -1.51 4.68
C ARG A 72 1.55 -1.97 6.03
N GLY A 73 0.67 -2.12 6.98
CA GLY A 73 1.00 -2.51 8.35
C GLY A 73 1.18 -1.32 9.29
N THR A 74 0.98 -1.62 10.55
CA THR A 74 1.08 -0.69 11.67
C THR A 74 2.13 -1.21 12.65
N THR A 75 2.92 -0.32 13.23
CA THR A 75 3.92 -0.66 14.24
C THR A 75 3.26 -1.32 15.46
N PHE A 76 3.76 -2.48 15.85
CA PHE A 76 3.32 -3.21 17.03
C PHE A 76 4.54 -3.65 17.85
N GLY A 77 4.93 -2.82 18.81
CA GLY A 77 6.21 -2.95 19.49
C GLY A 77 7.39 -2.51 18.60
N TYR A 78 8.60 -2.91 18.96
CA TYR A 78 9.81 -2.61 18.20
C TYR A 78 10.02 -3.67 17.10
N HIS A 79 10.51 -3.23 15.94
CA HIS A 79 10.92 -4.09 14.83
C HIS A 79 9.83 -5.07 14.36
N ASN A 80 8.56 -4.72 14.50
CA ASN A 80 7.45 -5.57 14.09
C ASN A 80 6.30 -4.74 13.53
N LEU A 81 5.61 -5.32 12.55
CA LEU A 81 4.39 -4.78 11.97
C LEU A 81 3.27 -5.81 12.06
N ILE A 82 2.06 -5.31 12.23
CA ILE A 82 0.83 -6.09 12.09
C ILE A 82 -0.10 -5.42 11.09
N VAL A 83 -0.99 -6.19 10.49
CA VAL A 83 -2.10 -5.67 9.71
C VAL A 83 -3.38 -5.84 10.51
N ASP A 84 -3.99 -4.72 10.88
CA ASP A 84 -5.37 -4.75 11.37
C ASP A 84 -6.30 -4.80 10.16
N MET A 85 -6.93 -5.95 9.93
CA MET A 85 -7.82 -6.14 8.78
C MET A 85 -9.04 -5.21 8.81
N ARG A 86 -9.42 -4.66 9.99
CA ARG A 86 -10.46 -3.64 10.10
C ARG A 86 -10.04 -2.32 9.46
N SER A 87 -8.74 -2.04 9.39
CA SER A 87 -8.23 -0.80 8.79
C SER A 87 -8.65 -0.65 7.32
N LEU A 88 -8.77 -1.77 6.60
CA LEU A 88 -9.21 -1.80 5.21
C LEU A 88 -10.66 -1.34 5.05
N VAL A 89 -11.52 -1.76 5.98
CA VAL A 89 -12.93 -1.34 6.01
C VAL A 89 -13.03 0.13 6.40
N ILE A 90 -12.34 0.53 7.47
CA ILE A 90 -12.33 1.92 7.98
C ILE A 90 -11.86 2.89 6.87
N MET A 91 -10.76 2.58 6.18
CA MET A 91 -10.27 3.46 5.10
C MET A 91 -11.24 3.51 3.92
N ARG A 92 -11.98 2.42 3.63
CA ARG A 92 -13.01 2.43 2.59
C ARG A 92 -14.19 3.32 2.96
N GLU A 93 -14.60 3.34 4.24
CA GLU A 93 -15.66 4.21 4.74
C GLU A 93 -15.33 5.70 4.60
N LEU A 94 -14.04 6.05 4.42
CA LEU A 94 -13.63 7.41 4.06
C LEU A 94 -14.00 7.81 2.61
N GLY A 95 -14.46 6.86 1.79
CA GLY A 95 -14.92 7.10 0.43
C GLY A 95 -13.84 6.97 -0.65
N TYR A 96 -12.68 6.37 -0.33
CA TYR A 96 -11.57 6.19 -1.28
C TYR A 96 -11.33 4.70 -1.58
N PRO A 97 -10.89 4.36 -2.80
CA PRO A 97 -10.40 3.01 -3.09
C PRO A 97 -9.24 2.62 -2.18
N VAL A 98 -9.26 1.37 -1.70
CA VAL A 98 -8.29 0.85 -0.75
C VAL A 98 -7.40 -0.21 -1.40
N VAL A 99 -6.11 -0.03 -1.23
CA VAL A 99 -5.06 -0.95 -1.68
C VAL A 99 -4.44 -1.65 -0.48
N MET A 100 -4.20 -2.94 -0.55
CA MET A 100 -3.40 -3.67 0.42
C MET A 100 -2.00 -3.95 -0.13
N ASP A 101 -0.99 -3.43 0.54
CA ASP A 101 0.41 -3.80 0.30
C ASP A 101 0.77 -5.02 1.15
N ALA A 102 0.74 -6.18 0.53
CA ALA A 102 0.97 -7.46 1.20
C ALA A 102 2.45 -7.76 1.43
N THR A 103 3.36 -7.05 0.75
CA THR A 103 4.81 -7.27 0.87
C THR A 103 5.45 -6.40 1.95
N HIS A 104 5.20 -5.11 1.95
CA HIS A 104 5.75 -4.24 2.99
C HIS A 104 5.10 -4.45 4.37
N SER A 105 3.89 -4.99 4.42
CA SER A 105 3.22 -5.30 5.68
C SER A 105 3.85 -6.43 6.48
N VAL A 106 4.70 -7.25 5.85
CA VAL A 106 5.41 -8.37 6.51
C VAL A 106 6.86 -8.05 6.86
N GLN A 107 7.27 -6.79 6.70
CA GLN A 107 8.60 -6.34 7.11
C GLN A 107 8.80 -6.42 8.62
N LEU A 108 10.06 -6.61 9.01
CA LEU A 108 10.56 -6.45 10.36
C LEU A 108 11.51 -5.23 10.35
N PRO A 109 10.99 -4.00 10.57
CA PRO A 109 11.76 -2.79 10.34
C PRO A 109 13.02 -2.73 11.20
N SER A 110 14.17 -2.46 10.56
CA SER A 110 15.48 -2.24 11.22
C SER A 110 15.95 -3.37 12.15
N LYS A 111 15.43 -4.58 12.00
CA LYS A 111 15.88 -5.73 12.78
C LYS A 111 17.30 -6.13 12.33
N GLY A 112 18.29 -5.96 13.21
CA GLY A 112 19.69 -6.28 12.89
C GLY A 112 20.37 -5.28 11.94
N GLY A 113 19.85 -4.04 11.82
CA GLY A 113 20.41 -2.99 10.95
C GLY A 113 19.98 -3.06 9.48
N LEU A 114 19.25 -4.08 9.10
CA LEU A 114 18.61 -4.25 7.78
C LEU A 114 17.11 -4.45 7.96
N SER A 115 16.35 -4.19 6.90
CA SER A 115 14.92 -4.52 6.89
C SER A 115 14.76 -6.03 6.71
N GLY A 116 14.45 -6.74 7.81
CA GLY A 116 14.05 -8.14 7.75
C GLY A 116 12.62 -8.31 7.27
N GLY A 117 12.17 -9.54 7.08
CA GLY A 117 10.80 -9.83 6.66
C GLY A 117 10.32 -11.23 7.01
N GLN A 118 9.02 -11.43 6.88
CA GLN A 118 8.36 -12.72 7.08
C GLN A 118 7.52 -13.09 5.85
N PRO A 119 8.15 -13.44 4.71
CA PRO A 119 7.47 -13.64 3.43
C PRO A 119 6.39 -14.71 3.45
N LYS A 120 6.44 -15.65 4.42
CA LYS A 120 5.41 -16.66 4.63
C LYS A 120 4.00 -16.08 4.86
N PHE A 121 3.90 -14.82 5.28
CA PHE A 121 2.62 -14.15 5.53
C PHE A 121 2.08 -13.37 4.32
N ILE A 122 2.85 -13.16 3.25
CA ILE A 122 2.41 -12.42 2.06
C ILE A 122 1.12 -13.02 1.49
N LYS A 123 1.13 -14.30 1.17
CA LYS A 123 -0.04 -14.98 0.58
C LYS A 123 -1.25 -15.01 1.51
N PRO A 124 -1.13 -15.38 2.81
CA PRO A 124 -2.25 -15.34 3.74
C PRO A 124 -2.87 -13.94 3.88
N LEU A 125 -2.05 -12.89 4.03
CA LEU A 125 -2.54 -11.52 4.15
C LEU A 125 -3.20 -11.02 2.88
N ALA A 126 -2.64 -11.32 1.70
CA ALA A 126 -3.25 -10.99 0.43
C ALA A 126 -4.63 -11.66 0.26
N LYS A 127 -4.74 -12.96 0.59
CA LYS A 127 -6.02 -13.68 0.52
C LYS A 127 -7.06 -13.10 1.48
N ALA A 128 -6.67 -12.81 2.72
CA ALA A 128 -7.57 -12.20 3.71
C ALA A 128 -8.04 -10.81 3.27
N SER A 129 -7.16 -10.00 2.70
CA SER A 129 -7.50 -8.65 2.23
C SER A 129 -8.48 -8.69 1.05
N VAL A 130 -8.31 -9.62 0.11
CA VAL A 130 -9.25 -9.79 -1.01
C VAL A 130 -10.60 -10.29 -0.51
N ALA A 131 -10.62 -11.15 0.51
CA ALA A 131 -11.88 -11.62 1.14
C ALA A 131 -12.64 -10.49 1.86
N ILE A 132 -11.94 -9.46 2.37
CA ILE A 132 -12.55 -8.23 2.88
C ILE A 132 -13.08 -7.35 1.73
N GLY A 133 -12.56 -7.54 0.53
CA GLY A 133 -13.00 -6.84 -0.66
C GLY A 133 -12.18 -5.60 -0.99
N VAL A 134 -10.84 -5.58 -0.80
CA VAL A 134 -10.00 -4.46 -1.25
C VAL A 134 -10.13 -4.20 -2.76
N ASP A 135 -9.87 -2.97 -3.16
CA ASP A 135 -10.00 -2.55 -4.56
C ASP A 135 -8.76 -2.94 -5.37
N ALA A 136 -7.59 -2.98 -4.73
CA ALA A 136 -6.35 -3.38 -5.37
C ALA A 136 -5.36 -4.03 -4.38
N LEU A 137 -4.34 -4.67 -4.93
CA LEU A 137 -3.21 -5.22 -4.19
C LEU A 137 -1.91 -4.62 -4.73
N PHE A 138 -0.97 -4.44 -3.84
CA PHE A 138 0.41 -4.08 -4.16
C PHE A 138 1.33 -5.24 -3.75
N PHE A 139 2.19 -5.65 -4.67
CA PHE A 139 3.26 -6.62 -4.41
C PHE A 139 4.58 -6.09 -4.92
N GLU A 140 5.61 -6.16 -4.11
CA GLU A 140 6.98 -6.06 -4.57
C GLU A 140 7.46 -7.45 -4.97
N VAL A 141 7.95 -7.59 -6.19
CA VAL A 141 8.20 -8.89 -6.81
C VAL A 141 9.60 -8.91 -7.43
N HIS A 142 10.37 -9.96 -7.20
CA HIS A 142 11.69 -10.13 -7.80
C HIS A 142 11.90 -11.56 -8.32
N PRO A 143 12.60 -11.79 -9.44
CA PRO A 143 12.92 -13.13 -9.92
C PRO A 143 13.67 -13.99 -8.90
N ASN A 144 14.61 -13.36 -8.17
CA ASN A 144 15.33 -13.96 -7.06
C ASN A 144 15.39 -12.97 -5.88
N PRO A 145 14.43 -13.00 -4.95
CA PRO A 145 14.34 -12.00 -3.86
C PRO A 145 15.63 -11.81 -3.06
N LYS A 146 16.45 -12.85 -2.90
CA LYS A 146 17.73 -12.78 -2.17
C LYS A 146 18.76 -11.86 -2.83
N GLU A 147 18.60 -11.57 -4.12
CA GLU A 147 19.49 -10.69 -4.89
C GLU A 147 18.88 -9.29 -5.07
N ALA A 148 17.73 -9.02 -4.48
CA ALA A 148 17.12 -7.71 -4.56
C ALA A 148 17.97 -6.66 -3.83
N LEU A 149 18.04 -5.47 -4.42
CA LEU A 149 18.83 -4.35 -3.86
C LEU A 149 18.23 -3.78 -2.57
N SER A 150 16.91 -3.96 -2.37
CA SER A 150 16.19 -3.55 -1.16
C SER A 150 15.12 -4.60 -0.82
N ASP A 151 14.69 -4.62 0.42
CA ASP A 151 13.54 -5.38 0.92
C ASP A 151 13.53 -6.88 0.56
N ALA A 152 14.72 -7.47 0.37
CA ALA A 152 14.93 -8.84 -0.09
C ALA A 152 14.09 -9.88 0.68
N GLU A 153 13.95 -9.70 2.00
CA GLU A 153 13.24 -10.63 2.87
C GLU A 153 11.71 -10.44 2.90
N SER A 154 11.19 -9.42 2.22
CA SER A 154 9.73 -9.17 2.12
C SER A 154 9.20 -9.21 0.69
N GLN A 155 10.02 -9.51 -0.30
CA GLN A 155 9.58 -9.62 -1.69
C GLN A 155 8.95 -10.99 -2.02
N LEU A 156 7.99 -10.97 -2.94
CA LEU A 156 7.38 -12.17 -3.48
C LEU A 156 8.22 -12.71 -4.65
N PRO A 157 8.57 -14.00 -4.69
CA PRO A 157 9.20 -14.59 -5.87
C PRO A 157 8.31 -14.49 -7.11
N LEU A 158 8.86 -14.02 -8.24
CA LEU A 158 8.11 -13.80 -9.48
C LEU A 158 7.40 -15.07 -9.98
N ASN A 159 8.04 -16.23 -9.85
CA ASN A 159 7.47 -17.52 -10.26
C ASN A 159 6.21 -17.93 -9.47
N GLU A 160 5.99 -17.35 -8.28
CA GLU A 160 4.81 -17.60 -7.44
C GLU A 160 3.64 -16.65 -7.73
N LEU A 161 3.90 -15.51 -8.38
CA LEU A 161 2.93 -14.45 -8.58
C LEU A 161 1.70 -14.93 -9.37
N LYS A 162 1.90 -15.63 -10.50
CA LYS A 162 0.79 -16.08 -11.36
C LYS A 162 -0.20 -16.98 -10.61
N ALA A 163 0.32 -17.97 -9.87
CA ALA A 163 -0.53 -18.88 -9.10
C ALA A 163 -1.29 -18.13 -8.00
N LEU A 164 -0.61 -17.21 -7.29
CA LEU A 164 -1.25 -16.39 -6.27
C LEU A 164 -2.36 -15.51 -6.88
N LEU A 165 -2.12 -14.82 -7.98
CA LEU A 165 -3.14 -13.99 -8.64
C LEU A 165 -4.33 -14.80 -9.11
N THR A 166 -4.13 -16.05 -9.55
CA THR A 166 -5.23 -16.95 -9.90
C THR A 166 -6.13 -17.25 -8.70
N ASP A 167 -5.53 -17.60 -7.56
CA ASP A 167 -6.27 -17.84 -6.31
C ASP A 167 -7.03 -16.58 -5.85
N LEU A 168 -6.34 -15.42 -5.85
CA LEU A 168 -6.91 -14.16 -5.42
C LEU A 168 -8.09 -13.74 -6.28
N LYS A 169 -8.02 -13.98 -7.60
CA LYS A 169 -9.13 -13.72 -8.52
C LYS A 169 -10.37 -14.54 -8.19
N GLN A 170 -10.22 -15.78 -7.76
CA GLN A 170 -11.36 -16.61 -7.34
C GLN A 170 -12.01 -16.07 -6.07
N ILE A 171 -11.21 -15.65 -5.10
CA ILE A 171 -11.72 -15.02 -3.86
C ILE A 171 -12.45 -13.71 -4.19
N ASP A 172 -11.87 -12.86 -5.01
CA ASP A 172 -12.45 -11.58 -5.45
C ASP A 172 -13.82 -11.76 -6.10
N LEU A 173 -13.94 -12.76 -6.98
CA LEU A 173 -15.21 -13.09 -7.64
C LEU A 173 -16.31 -13.51 -6.64
N ILE A 174 -15.95 -14.25 -5.60
CA ILE A 174 -16.90 -14.65 -4.55
C ILE A 174 -17.29 -13.43 -3.71
N THR A 175 -16.28 -12.68 -3.24
CA THR A 175 -16.49 -11.51 -2.39
C THR A 175 -17.41 -10.47 -3.05
N LYS A 176 -17.16 -10.16 -4.32
CA LYS A 176 -17.95 -9.17 -5.07
C LYS A 176 -19.36 -9.64 -5.43
N LYS A 177 -19.61 -10.96 -5.48
CA LYS A 177 -20.97 -11.50 -5.70
C LYS A 177 -21.84 -11.43 -4.45
N VAL A 178 -21.25 -11.48 -3.28
CA VAL A 178 -21.99 -11.49 -1.99
C VAL A 178 -22.24 -10.06 -1.47
N GLY A 179 -21.49 -9.09 -1.94
CA GLY A 179 -21.56 -7.68 -1.52
C GLY A 179 -22.44 -6.77 -2.39
N ASN A 180 -23.17 -7.32 -3.38
CA ASN A 180 -24.13 -6.60 -4.22
C ASN A 180 -25.56 -6.89 -3.81
#